data_8601a0acbd13c1de2960a958fa7dd7d7
#
_entry.id   8601a0acbd13c1de2960a958fa7dd7d7
#
_cell.length_a   1.000
_cell.length_b   1.000
_cell.length_c   1.000
_cell.angle_alpha   90.00
_cell.angle_beta   90.00
_cell.angle_gamma   90.00
#
_symmetry.space_group_name_H-M   'P 1'
#
loop_
_entity.id
_entity.type
_entity.pdbx_description
1 polymer ?
#
loop_
_entity_poly.entity_id
_entity_poly.type
_entity_poly.pdbx_seq_one_letter_code
_entity_poly.pdbx_strand_id
1 'polypeptide(L)'
;MKYSSRKISDILNKVKLISHENITQEICGLVGFSDGKYIVQKAKNVAKDTQRFFNLDPVQYLNFKNEHELLFCFHSHIAGNEDFSEFDIKMSENACLPFLVYSINTKKFNIYCPKYCDSDVNKIQRFKERIWQK
;
A
#
# COMPACT_ATOMS: atom_id res chain seq x y z
N MET A 1 7.41 -10.34 -7.76
CA MET A 1 8.53 -10.53 -6.81
C MET A 1 8.16 -10.03 -5.43
N LYS A 2 8.49 -10.78 -4.41
CA LYS A 2 8.22 -10.43 -3.02
C LYS A 2 9.50 -10.03 -2.30
N TYR A 3 9.39 -9.06 -1.41
CA TYR A 3 10.48 -8.65 -0.53
C TYR A 3 10.00 -8.77 0.91
N SER A 4 10.83 -9.29 1.79
CA SER A 4 10.45 -9.44 3.21
C SER A 4 11.52 -8.88 4.14
N SER A 5 11.07 -8.38 5.29
CA SER A 5 11.94 -7.88 6.34
C SER A 5 11.21 -7.88 7.68
N ARG A 6 11.95 -7.99 8.75
CA ARG A 6 11.42 -7.82 10.11
C ARG A 6 11.22 -6.36 10.48
N LYS A 7 11.81 -5.44 9.72
CA LYS A 7 11.79 -4.00 10.01
C LYS A 7 10.79 -3.28 9.12
N ILE A 8 9.90 -2.51 9.73
CA ILE A 8 8.93 -1.68 9.01
C ILE A 8 9.63 -0.66 8.12
N SER A 9 10.75 -0.09 8.60
CA SER A 9 11.52 0.89 7.81
C SER A 9 12.02 0.31 6.48
N ASP A 10 12.39 -0.97 6.45
CA ASP A 10 12.82 -1.64 5.22
C ASP A 10 11.65 -1.79 4.25
N ILE A 11 10.46 -2.08 4.76
CA ILE A 11 9.24 -2.21 3.94
C ILE A 11 8.85 -0.86 3.34
N LEU A 12 8.85 0.20 4.14
CA LEU A 12 8.55 1.55 3.65
C LEU A 12 9.57 1.99 2.60
N ASN A 13 10.84 1.70 2.83
CA ASN A 13 11.90 1.97 1.85
C ASN A 13 11.66 1.22 0.54
N LYS A 14 11.21 -0.03 0.62
CA LYS A 14 10.91 -0.83 -0.58
C LYS A 14 9.71 -0.27 -1.33
N VAL A 15 8.65 0.14 -0.63
CA VAL A 15 7.49 0.80 -1.26
C VAL A 15 7.94 2.07 -1.99
N LYS A 16 8.80 2.87 -1.37
CA LYS A 16 9.36 4.07 -1.98
C LYS A 16 10.14 3.73 -3.27
N LEU A 17 11.02 2.74 -3.22
CA LEU A 17 11.81 2.32 -4.39
C LEU A 17 10.92 1.82 -5.52
N ILE A 18 9.94 0.98 -5.20
CA ILE A 18 8.99 0.47 -6.19
C ILE A 18 8.22 1.63 -6.84
N SER A 19 7.79 2.60 -6.03
CA SER A 19 7.03 3.77 -6.52
C SER A 19 7.84 4.60 -7.50
N HIS A 20 9.14 4.72 -7.30
CA HIS A 20 10.03 5.47 -8.20
C HIS A 20 10.45 4.70 -9.46
N GLU A 21 10.11 3.41 -9.57
CA GLU A 21 10.39 2.63 -10.79
C GLU A 21 9.62 3.14 -11.99
N ASN A 22 8.44 3.71 -11.76
CA ASN A 22 7.62 4.27 -12.83
C ASN A 22 6.90 5.52 -12.33
N ILE A 23 7.28 6.67 -12.87
CA ILE A 23 6.70 7.97 -12.47
C ILE A 23 5.58 8.43 -13.41
N THR A 24 5.21 7.62 -14.40
CA THR A 24 4.16 7.94 -15.37
C THR A 24 2.85 7.23 -15.09
N GLN A 25 2.84 6.27 -14.16
CA GLN A 25 1.67 5.50 -13.77
C GLN A 25 1.64 5.34 -12.26
N GLU A 26 0.44 5.22 -11.71
CA GLU A 26 0.31 4.81 -10.30
C GLU A 26 0.75 3.36 -10.16
N ILE A 27 1.70 3.15 -9.26
CA ILE A 27 2.16 1.81 -8.89
C ILE A 27 1.30 1.33 -7.73
N CYS A 28 1.00 0.05 -7.69
CA CYS A 28 0.25 -0.54 -6.58
C CYS A 28 0.83 -1.88 -6.15
N GLY A 29 0.41 -2.33 -4.98
CA GLY A 29 0.82 -3.61 -4.44
C GLY A 29 0.21 -3.89 -3.09
N LEU A 30 0.77 -4.88 -2.41
CA LEU A 30 0.24 -5.39 -1.16
C LEU A 30 1.35 -5.47 -0.11
N VAL A 31 0.99 -5.19 1.13
CA VAL A 31 1.85 -5.37 2.29
C VAL A 31 1.15 -6.33 3.24
N GLY A 32 1.90 -7.31 3.71
CA GLY A 32 1.38 -8.33 4.62
C GLY A 32 2.39 -8.78 5.63
N PHE A 33 2.06 -9.85 6.33
CA PHE A 33 2.89 -10.43 7.38
C PHE A 33 2.81 -11.94 7.31
N SER A 34 3.96 -12.60 7.46
CA SER A 34 4.04 -14.06 7.41
C SER A 34 5.36 -14.50 8.04
N ASP A 35 5.29 -15.53 8.90
CA ASP A 35 6.48 -16.13 9.53
C ASP A 35 7.39 -15.11 10.24
N GLY A 36 6.79 -14.18 10.96
CA GLY A 36 7.52 -13.18 11.72
C GLY A 36 8.11 -12.04 10.93
N LYS A 37 7.79 -11.94 9.62
CA LYS A 37 8.32 -10.90 8.74
C LYS A 37 7.19 -10.17 8.02
N TYR A 38 7.39 -8.88 7.80
CA TYR A 38 6.56 -8.11 6.88
C TYR A 38 6.97 -8.43 5.44
N ILE A 39 6.00 -8.41 4.55
CA ILE A 39 6.19 -8.76 3.14
C ILE A 39 5.57 -7.66 2.29
N VAL A 40 6.28 -7.27 1.24
CA VAL A 40 5.75 -6.35 0.22
C VAL A 40 5.84 -7.01 -1.15
N GLN A 41 4.76 -6.88 -1.90
CA GLN A 41 4.69 -7.40 -3.27
C GLN A 41 4.08 -6.35 -4.17
N LYS A 42 4.83 -5.99 -5.22
CA LYS A 42 4.29 -5.15 -6.30
C LYS A 42 3.21 -5.94 -7.05
N ALA A 43 2.11 -5.29 -7.37
CA ALA A 43 1.03 -5.88 -8.14
C ALA A 43 0.82 -5.12 -9.44
N LYS A 44 0.17 -5.77 -10.40
CA LYS A 44 -0.20 -5.13 -11.66
C LYS A 44 -1.33 -4.14 -11.42
N ASN A 45 -1.20 -2.93 -11.97
CA ASN A 45 -2.27 -1.95 -11.99
C ASN A 45 -3.12 -2.20 -13.24
N VAL A 46 -4.34 -2.72 -13.07
CA VAL A 46 -5.23 -3.05 -14.17
C VAL A 46 -6.29 -1.96 -14.41
N ALA A 47 -6.12 -0.77 -13.85
CA ALA A 47 -7.02 0.34 -14.11
C ALA A 47 -6.94 0.78 -15.57
N LYS A 48 -8.06 1.28 -16.11
CA LYS A 48 -8.08 1.81 -17.49
C LYS A 48 -7.25 3.06 -17.62
N ASP A 49 -7.26 3.93 -16.60
CA ASP A 49 -6.46 5.14 -16.54
C ASP A 49 -5.46 5.01 -15.40
N THR A 50 -4.28 4.45 -15.71
CA THR A 50 -3.24 4.18 -14.73
C THR A 50 -2.50 5.44 -14.26
N GLN A 51 -2.70 6.57 -14.93
CA GLN A 51 -2.11 7.84 -14.50
C GLN A 51 -2.86 8.49 -13.35
N ARG A 52 -4.15 8.19 -13.22
CA ARG A 52 -5.03 8.81 -12.22
C ARG A 52 -5.52 7.82 -11.16
N PHE A 53 -5.58 6.54 -11.51
CA PHE A 53 -6.21 5.51 -10.68
C PHE A 53 -5.33 4.27 -10.62
N PHE A 54 -5.56 3.47 -9.59
CA PHE A 54 -5.03 2.12 -9.54
C PHE A 54 -6.17 1.13 -9.31
N ASN A 55 -5.96 -0.10 -9.75
CA ASN A 55 -6.85 -1.21 -9.49
C ASN A 55 -5.97 -2.46 -9.43
N LEU A 56 -6.00 -3.17 -8.31
CA LEU A 56 -5.19 -4.37 -8.12
C LEU A 56 -5.68 -5.49 -9.03
N ASP A 57 -4.73 -6.23 -9.61
CA ASP A 57 -5.05 -7.48 -10.29
C ASP A 57 -5.72 -8.43 -9.28
N PRO A 58 -6.97 -8.88 -9.55
CA PRO A 58 -7.72 -9.72 -8.60
C PRO A 58 -7.03 -11.04 -8.26
N VAL A 59 -6.31 -11.65 -9.22
CA VAL A 59 -5.63 -12.92 -9.00
C VAL A 59 -4.46 -12.72 -8.04
N GLN A 60 -3.67 -11.67 -8.24
CA GLN A 60 -2.55 -11.36 -7.35
C GLN A 60 -3.06 -11.04 -5.94
N TYR A 61 -4.16 -10.30 -5.83
CA TYR A 61 -4.78 -9.99 -4.55
C TYR A 61 -5.21 -11.25 -3.78
N LEU A 62 -5.94 -12.14 -4.46
CA LEU A 62 -6.41 -13.38 -3.84
C LEU A 62 -5.27 -14.29 -3.43
N ASN A 63 -4.26 -14.46 -4.28
CA ASN A 63 -3.10 -15.29 -3.98
C ASN A 63 -2.36 -14.76 -2.75
N PHE A 64 -2.13 -13.46 -2.69
CA PHE A 64 -1.46 -12.84 -1.55
C PHE A 64 -2.25 -13.05 -0.25
N LYS A 65 -3.56 -12.81 -0.30
CA LYS A 65 -4.45 -12.94 0.86
C LYS A 65 -4.50 -14.40 1.37
N ASN A 66 -4.39 -15.38 0.46
CA ASN A 66 -4.38 -16.79 0.84
C ASN A 66 -3.05 -17.22 1.46
N GLU A 67 -1.95 -16.59 1.07
CA GLU A 67 -0.61 -16.98 1.51
C GLU A 67 -0.12 -16.22 2.74
N HIS A 68 -0.61 -14.99 2.95
CA HIS A 68 -0.11 -14.08 3.98
C HIS A 68 -1.25 -13.37 4.71
N GLU A 69 -0.97 -12.90 5.92
CA GLU A 69 -1.85 -11.96 6.59
C GLU A 69 -1.78 -10.62 5.85
N LEU A 70 -2.90 -10.17 5.30
CA LEU A 70 -2.94 -8.91 4.52
C LEU A 70 -3.07 -7.72 5.46
N LEU A 71 -2.19 -6.72 5.31
CA LEU A 71 -2.18 -5.52 6.13
C LEU A 71 -2.64 -4.29 5.35
N PHE A 72 -2.04 -4.04 4.19
CA PHE A 72 -2.30 -2.85 3.39
C PHE A 72 -2.39 -3.17 1.91
N CYS A 73 -3.18 -2.37 1.21
CA CYS A 73 -2.95 -2.09 -0.20
C CYS A 73 -2.13 -0.81 -0.29
N PHE A 74 -1.01 -0.81 -1.01
CA PHE A 74 -0.26 0.40 -1.22
C PHE A 74 -0.38 0.88 -2.66
N HIS A 75 -0.26 2.19 -2.84
CA HIS A 75 -0.15 2.79 -4.17
C HIS A 75 0.65 4.08 -4.11
N SER A 76 1.13 4.51 -5.28
CA SER A 76 1.83 5.77 -5.42
C SER A 76 0.91 6.84 -6.00
N HIS A 77 1.13 8.09 -5.60
CA HIS A 77 0.58 9.25 -6.29
C HIS A 77 1.69 9.87 -7.13
N ILE A 78 1.47 10.00 -8.43
CA ILE A 78 2.46 10.58 -9.36
C ILE A 78 2.27 12.09 -9.54
N ALA A 79 1.11 12.61 -9.12
CA ALA A 79 0.80 14.03 -9.13
C ALA A 79 0.15 14.40 -7.80
N GLY A 80 0.33 15.64 -7.36
CA GLY A 80 -0.23 16.10 -6.09
C GLY A 80 0.58 15.62 -4.89
N ASN A 81 -0.09 15.43 -3.77
CA ASN A 81 0.53 15.07 -2.50
C ASN A 81 0.07 13.69 -2.02
N GLU A 82 0.31 13.38 -0.74
CA GLU A 82 -0.05 12.11 -0.12
C GLU A 82 -1.49 12.05 0.43
N ASP A 83 -2.32 13.05 0.13
CA ASP A 83 -3.73 13.04 0.52
C ASP A 83 -4.51 12.01 -0.31
N PHE A 84 -5.44 11.33 0.33
CA PHE A 84 -6.27 10.34 -0.35
C PHE A 84 -7.38 11.02 -1.14
N SER A 85 -7.60 10.56 -2.39
CA SER A 85 -8.73 10.98 -3.18
C SER A 85 -10.02 10.37 -2.64
N GLU A 86 -11.17 10.93 -3.04
CA GLU A 86 -12.47 10.33 -2.70
C GLU A 86 -12.58 8.90 -3.22
N PHE A 87 -12.01 8.64 -4.39
CA PHE A 87 -11.98 7.31 -5.00
C PHE A 87 -11.17 6.34 -4.14
N ASP A 88 -9.98 6.75 -3.67
CA ASP A 88 -9.14 5.94 -2.79
C ASP A 88 -9.89 5.58 -1.50
N ILE A 89 -10.53 6.56 -0.89
CA ILE A 89 -11.29 6.38 0.35
C ILE A 89 -12.42 5.38 0.15
N LYS A 90 -13.16 5.54 -0.95
CA LYS A 90 -14.27 4.65 -1.31
C LYS A 90 -13.80 3.21 -1.49
N MET A 91 -12.68 3.03 -2.20
CA MET A 91 -12.09 1.71 -2.42
C MET A 91 -11.66 1.05 -1.11
N SER A 92 -11.00 1.81 -0.23
CA SER A 92 -10.56 1.32 1.07
C SER A 92 -11.75 0.90 1.93
N GLU A 93 -12.80 1.73 1.99
CA GLU A 93 -14.01 1.43 2.76
C GLU A 93 -14.71 0.20 2.23
N ASN A 94 -14.86 0.07 0.91
CA ASN A 94 -15.52 -1.09 0.29
C ASN A 94 -14.75 -2.39 0.51
N ALA A 95 -13.43 -2.32 0.51
CA ALA A 95 -12.56 -3.49 0.70
C ALA A 95 -12.31 -3.82 2.18
N CYS A 96 -12.68 -2.93 3.10
CA CYS A 96 -12.35 -3.05 4.53
C CYS A 96 -10.84 -3.19 4.75
N LEU A 97 -10.04 -2.55 3.92
CA LEU A 97 -8.59 -2.70 3.86
C LEU A 97 -7.91 -1.35 3.96
N PRO A 98 -6.96 -1.18 4.91
CA PRO A 98 -6.19 0.05 4.99
C PRO A 98 -5.37 0.29 3.72
N PHE A 99 -5.23 1.56 3.36
CA PHE A 99 -4.42 2.00 2.23
C PHE A 99 -3.18 2.73 2.72
N LEU A 100 -2.05 2.40 2.11
CA LEU A 100 -0.77 3.08 2.30
C LEU A 100 -0.44 3.80 0.99
N VAL A 101 -0.29 5.11 1.02
CA VAL A 101 0.08 5.88 -0.16
C VAL A 101 1.47 6.47 0.01
N TYR A 102 2.20 6.54 -1.09
CA TYR A 102 3.46 7.26 -1.18
C TYR A 102 3.36 8.30 -2.31
N SER A 103 3.60 9.57 -2.00
CA SER A 103 3.63 10.62 -3.02
C SER A 103 5.06 10.80 -3.56
N ILE A 104 5.22 10.67 -4.86
CA ILE A 104 6.51 10.87 -5.53
C ILE A 104 6.94 12.34 -5.40
N ASN A 105 5.98 13.28 -5.47
CA ASN A 105 6.26 14.70 -5.40
C ASN A 105 6.73 15.16 -4.02
N THR A 106 6.03 14.77 -2.97
CA THR A 106 6.34 15.21 -1.60
C THR A 106 7.30 14.27 -0.89
N LYS A 107 7.46 13.06 -1.40
CA LYS A 107 8.27 11.98 -0.80
C LYS A 107 7.77 11.61 0.60
N LYS A 108 6.48 11.72 0.80
CA LYS A 108 5.81 11.42 2.08
C LYS A 108 4.83 10.28 1.93
N PHE A 109 4.65 9.55 3.03
CA PHE A 109 3.65 8.48 3.15
C PHE A 109 2.43 8.99 3.89
N ASN A 110 1.30 8.31 3.65
CA ASN A 110 0.08 8.50 4.43
C ASN A 110 -0.67 7.17 4.54
N ILE A 111 -1.47 7.01 5.58
CA ILE A 111 -2.28 5.82 5.80
C ILE A 111 -3.73 6.23 6.01
N TYR A 112 -4.63 5.55 5.32
CA TYR A 112 -6.06 5.64 5.54
C TYR A 112 -6.56 4.32 6.13
N CYS A 113 -7.29 4.41 7.25
CA CYS A 113 -7.94 3.23 7.85
C CYS A 113 -9.43 3.32 7.61
N PRO A 114 -10.04 2.29 6.99
CA PRO A 114 -11.48 2.27 6.80
C PRO A 114 -12.21 2.09 8.14
N LYS A 115 -13.49 2.45 8.16
CA LYS A 115 -14.33 2.33 9.34
C LYS A 115 -14.37 0.89 9.88
N TYR A 116 -14.53 -0.06 8.97
CA TYR A 116 -14.44 -1.48 9.27
C TYR A 116 -13.15 -2.00 8.65
N CYS A 117 -12.23 -2.44 9.50
CA CYS A 117 -10.89 -2.84 9.08
C CYS A 117 -10.66 -4.31 9.39
N ASP A 118 -10.38 -5.10 8.35
CA ASP A 118 -10.10 -6.53 8.50
C ASP A 118 -8.66 -6.82 8.90
N SER A 119 -7.77 -5.81 8.82
CA SER A 119 -6.36 -5.99 9.14
C SER A 119 -6.08 -5.82 10.63
N ASP A 120 -4.94 -6.38 11.09
CA ASP A 120 -4.50 -6.27 12.47
C ASP A 120 -4.19 -4.80 12.82
N VAL A 121 -5.03 -4.21 13.66
CA VAL A 121 -4.92 -2.78 14.03
C VAL A 121 -3.61 -2.46 14.76
N ASN A 122 -3.04 -3.41 15.52
CA ASN A 122 -1.77 -3.19 16.22
C ASN A 122 -0.61 -3.09 15.25
N LYS A 123 -0.58 -3.93 14.22
CA LYS A 123 0.44 -3.87 13.17
C LYS A 123 0.29 -2.59 12.34
N ILE A 124 -0.95 -2.21 12.00
CA ILE A 124 -1.23 -0.94 11.32
C ILE A 124 -0.73 0.25 12.14
N GLN A 125 -0.98 0.25 13.45
CA GLN A 125 -0.53 1.32 14.35
C GLN A 125 0.99 1.46 14.36
N ARG A 126 1.73 0.36 14.30
CA ARG A 126 3.20 0.40 14.22
C ARG A 126 3.68 1.09 12.95
N PHE A 127 2.99 0.86 11.81
CA PHE A 127 3.30 1.58 10.57
C PHE A 127 3.02 3.07 10.70
N LYS A 128 1.87 3.44 11.29
CA LYS A 128 1.53 4.85 11.53
C LYS A 128 2.57 5.56 12.37
N GLU A 129 3.02 4.94 13.47
CA GLU A 129 4.03 5.49 14.34
C GLU A 129 5.33 5.76 13.59
N ARG A 130 5.72 4.84 12.72
CA ARG A 130 6.95 4.97 11.94
C ARG A 130 6.86 6.09 10.91
N ILE A 131 5.72 6.22 10.23
CA ILE A 131 5.51 7.24 9.19
C ILE A 131 5.47 8.64 9.80
N TRP A 132 4.78 8.79 10.93
CA TRP A 132 4.58 10.09 11.57
C TRP A 132 5.57 10.37 12.69
N GLN A 133 6.61 9.58 12.80
CA GLN A 133 7.70 9.80 13.74
C GLN A 133 8.51 11.02 13.28
N LYS A 134 8.76 11.93 14.22
CA LYS A 134 9.57 13.12 13.98
C LYS A 134 11.06 12.82 14.16
#